data_a14d6d275ae589261be49465ce78fcb0
#
_entry.id   a14d6d275ae589261be49465ce78fcb0
#
_cell.length_a   1.000
_cell.length_b   1.000
_cell.length_c   1.000
_cell.angle_alpha   90.00
_cell.angle_beta   90.00
_cell.angle_gamma   90.00
#
_symmetry.space_group_name_H-M   'P 1'
#
loop_
_entity.id
_entity.type
_entity.pdbx_description
1 polymer ?
#
loop_
_entity_poly.entity_id
_entity_poly.type
_entity_poly.pdbx_seq_one_letter_code
_entity_poly.pdbx_strand_id
1 'polypeptide(L)'
;MKVGFVGAGRMGTPMVRRLADAGHDVTALGRAVEKRSAITELGARPVAGLADVSCDADAVVVCVFTDEQVRQVCLDDGLLDAMPSGSVLVLHTTGSPRTAEALAERGRAAGVAVVDAPVSGGPHDIAAGTVTVFAGGDEDAVRAVRPLLSSYAEPVLHVGPTGSGQLVKLVNNTLFAAQIGIVAEAVRLAERLGVDESTLLAALPHGSGTSRALSAIAAAGSADRFISAVGEFIGKDVAVVRATVAELGGGLGLLDDVVDAGLTDRQAR
;
A
#
# COMPACT_ATOMS: atom_id res chain seq x y z
N MET A 1 -7.79 -10.36 18.76
CA MET A 1 -6.56 -11.01 18.31
C MET A 1 -5.37 -10.27 18.93
N LYS A 2 -4.28 -10.98 19.19
CA LYS A 2 -2.99 -10.37 19.49
C LYS A 2 -2.29 -10.03 18.18
N VAL A 3 -2.00 -8.76 17.96
CA VAL A 3 -1.49 -8.25 16.68
C VAL A 3 -0.13 -7.60 16.88
N GLY A 4 0.89 -8.14 16.24
CA GLY A 4 2.17 -7.46 16.09
C GLY A 4 2.10 -6.46 14.94
N PHE A 5 2.72 -5.28 15.08
CA PHE A 5 2.73 -4.27 14.02
C PHE A 5 4.13 -3.68 13.81
N VAL A 6 4.63 -3.75 12.58
CA VAL A 6 5.91 -3.18 12.16
C VAL A 6 5.66 -2.12 11.09
N GLY A 7 6.06 -0.88 11.39
CA GLY A 7 5.92 0.22 10.44
C GLY A 7 4.76 1.18 10.74
N ALA A 8 4.64 1.66 11.99
CA ALA A 8 3.71 2.72 12.40
C ALA A 8 4.15 4.09 11.82
N GLY A 9 4.24 4.19 10.51
CA GLY A 9 4.51 5.40 9.72
C GLY A 9 3.21 6.07 9.25
N ARG A 10 3.30 6.79 8.11
CA ARG A 10 2.17 7.55 7.55
C ARG A 10 0.90 6.69 7.32
N MET A 11 1.07 5.48 6.78
CA MET A 11 -0.03 4.54 6.55
C MET A 11 -0.35 3.69 7.79
N GLY A 12 0.70 3.21 8.48
CA GLY A 12 0.53 2.30 9.61
C GLY A 12 -0.05 2.95 10.86
N THR A 13 0.19 4.23 11.11
CA THR A 13 -0.35 4.95 12.29
C THR A 13 -1.88 4.86 12.38
N PRO A 14 -2.67 5.22 11.34
CA PRO A 14 -4.12 5.05 11.41
C PRO A 14 -4.55 3.57 11.46
N MET A 15 -3.79 2.62 10.90
CA MET A 15 -4.09 1.19 11.04
C MET A 15 -3.97 0.75 12.50
N VAL A 16 -2.86 1.11 13.19
CA VAL A 16 -2.65 0.79 14.62
C VAL A 16 -3.79 1.36 15.46
N ARG A 17 -4.19 2.61 15.24
CA ARG A 17 -5.33 3.23 15.93
C ARG A 17 -6.61 2.42 15.72
N ARG A 18 -6.97 2.14 14.48
CA ARG A 18 -8.18 1.39 14.13
C ARG A 18 -8.21 -0.02 14.73
N LEU A 19 -7.07 -0.70 14.76
CA LEU A 19 -6.93 -2.02 15.40
C LEU A 19 -7.17 -1.94 16.91
N ALA A 20 -6.58 -0.98 17.59
CA ALA A 20 -6.78 -0.77 19.02
C ALA A 20 -8.22 -0.40 19.33
N ASP A 21 -8.83 0.51 18.57
CA ASP A 21 -10.23 0.92 18.72
C ASP A 21 -11.22 -0.24 18.46
N ALA A 22 -10.85 -1.20 17.60
CA ALA A 22 -11.61 -2.43 17.35
C ALA A 22 -11.42 -3.51 18.44
N GLY A 23 -10.62 -3.24 19.48
CA GLY A 23 -10.41 -4.15 20.61
C GLY A 23 -9.37 -5.24 20.37
N HIS A 24 -8.48 -5.10 19.39
CA HIS A 24 -7.31 -5.96 19.25
C HIS A 24 -6.23 -5.60 20.27
N ASP A 25 -5.50 -6.58 20.78
CA ASP A 25 -4.30 -6.38 21.61
C ASP A 25 -3.11 -6.13 20.69
N VAL A 26 -2.76 -4.84 20.49
CA VAL A 26 -1.77 -4.42 19.51
C VAL A 26 -0.42 -4.15 20.17
N THR A 27 0.63 -4.83 19.70
CA THR A 27 2.02 -4.56 20.06
C THR A 27 2.74 -4.01 18.84
N ALA A 28 3.26 -2.77 18.93
CA ALA A 28 3.87 -2.11 17.77
C ALA A 28 5.35 -1.75 17.99
N LEU A 29 6.17 -1.91 16.94
CA LEU A 29 7.59 -1.59 16.95
C LEU A 29 7.82 -0.08 17.00
N GLY A 30 8.48 0.39 18.06
CA GLY A 30 8.95 1.76 18.23
C GLY A 30 10.41 1.81 18.60
N ARG A 31 11.33 1.88 17.63
CA ARG A 31 12.79 1.90 17.88
C ARG A 31 13.21 3.16 18.66
N ALA A 32 12.67 4.33 18.35
CA ALA A 32 12.97 5.58 19.05
C ALA A 32 11.95 5.84 20.21
N VAL A 33 12.37 6.60 21.22
CA VAL A 33 11.53 6.91 22.40
C VAL A 33 10.27 7.67 21.99
N GLU A 34 10.41 8.65 21.11
CA GLU A 34 9.32 9.48 20.59
C GLU A 34 8.27 8.63 19.84
N LYS A 35 8.75 7.62 19.10
CA LYS A 35 7.87 6.66 18.42
C LYS A 35 7.09 5.80 19.42
N ARG A 36 7.73 5.38 20.51
CA ARG A 36 7.04 4.60 21.56
C ARG A 36 5.93 5.40 22.24
N SER A 37 6.19 6.67 22.55
CA SER A 37 5.16 7.55 23.12
C SER A 37 3.98 7.71 22.16
N ALA A 38 4.24 7.98 20.89
CA ALA A 38 3.20 8.08 19.87
C ALA A 38 2.39 6.77 19.73
N ILE A 39 3.03 5.60 19.79
CA ILE A 39 2.34 4.29 19.73
C ILE A 39 1.42 4.12 20.95
N THR A 40 1.85 4.52 22.15
CA THR A 40 1.02 4.47 23.35
C THR A 40 -0.24 5.34 23.21
N GLU A 41 -0.12 6.52 22.62
CA GLU A 41 -1.26 7.42 22.35
C GLU A 41 -2.26 6.83 21.35
N LEU A 42 -1.82 5.87 20.51
CA LEU A 42 -2.70 5.11 19.61
C LEU A 42 -3.47 3.98 20.32
N GLY A 43 -3.21 3.72 21.59
CA GLY A 43 -3.82 2.62 22.35
C GLY A 43 -3.11 1.28 22.16
N ALA A 44 -1.88 1.28 21.60
CA ALA A 44 -1.07 0.08 21.41
C ALA A 44 0.11 0.01 22.38
N ARG A 45 0.61 -1.18 22.63
CA ARG A 45 1.80 -1.43 23.46
C ARG A 45 3.07 -1.24 22.63
N PRO A 46 3.94 -0.27 22.92
CA PRO A 46 5.19 -0.09 22.21
C PRO A 46 6.26 -1.06 22.68
N VAL A 47 7.04 -1.59 21.76
CA VAL A 47 8.23 -2.41 22.02
C VAL A 47 9.42 -1.96 21.19
N ALA A 48 10.63 -2.27 21.63
CA ALA A 48 11.85 -1.85 20.93
C ALA A 48 12.41 -2.95 19.99
N GLY A 49 12.13 -4.20 20.28
CA GLY A 49 12.65 -5.36 19.54
C GLY A 49 11.60 -6.03 18.65
N LEU A 50 12.06 -6.60 17.53
CA LEU A 50 11.17 -7.35 16.62
C LEU A 50 10.63 -8.63 17.25
N ALA A 51 11.44 -9.33 18.05
CA ALA A 51 11.01 -10.51 18.76
C ALA A 51 9.83 -10.22 19.71
N ASP A 52 9.85 -9.05 20.38
CA ASP A 52 8.76 -8.65 21.28
C ASP A 52 7.46 -8.31 20.53
N VAL A 53 7.57 -7.96 19.22
CA VAL A 53 6.39 -7.73 18.37
C VAL A 53 5.69 -9.04 18.02
N SER A 54 6.45 -10.11 17.79
CA SER A 54 5.97 -11.31 17.14
C SER A 54 5.72 -12.51 18.08
N CYS A 55 6.42 -12.58 19.23
CA CYS A 55 6.51 -13.80 20.03
C CYS A 55 5.19 -14.39 20.56
N ASP A 56 4.13 -13.60 20.62
CA ASP A 56 2.81 -14.01 21.12
C ASP A 56 1.67 -13.53 20.20
N ALA A 57 1.98 -13.24 18.95
CA ALA A 57 1.02 -12.67 18.00
C ALA A 57 0.26 -13.75 17.24
N ASP A 58 -1.06 -13.61 17.12
CA ASP A 58 -1.90 -14.36 16.19
C ASP A 58 -1.62 -13.94 14.74
N ALA A 59 -1.32 -12.65 14.55
CA ALA A 59 -0.92 -12.10 13.26
C ALA A 59 0.10 -10.96 13.43
N VAL A 60 1.01 -10.84 12.48
CA VAL A 60 1.97 -9.72 12.42
C VAL A 60 1.74 -8.94 11.13
N VAL A 61 1.50 -7.64 11.23
CA VAL A 61 1.34 -6.73 10.10
C VAL A 61 2.65 -5.99 9.84
N VAL A 62 3.12 -6.05 8.60
CA VAL A 62 4.29 -5.29 8.12
C VAL A 62 3.82 -4.23 7.12
N CYS A 63 4.03 -2.95 7.47
CA CYS A 63 3.66 -1.78 6.68
C CYS A 63 4.83 -0.79 6.61
N VAL A 64 5.92 -1.23 5.99
CA VAL A 64 7.14 -0.43 5.76
C VAL A 64 7.11 0.22 4.38
N PHE A 65 8.13 1.01 4.02
CA PHE A 65 8.06 1.82 2.81
C PHE A 65 8.49 1.07 1.54
N THR A 66 9.50 0.20 1.62
CA THR A 66 10.04 -0.51 0.44
C THR A 66 10.04 -2.02 0.59
N ASP A 67 10.13 -2.71 -0.55
CA ASP A 67 10.26 -4.17 -0.62
C ASP A 67 11.54 -4.67 0.07
N GLU A 68 12.65 -3.93 -0.08
CA GLU A 68 13.91 -4.22 0.59
C GLU A 68 13.76 -4.18 2.12
N GLN A 69 12.99 -3.22 2.64
CA GLN A 69 12.70 -3.16 4.07
C GLN A 69 11.83 -4.34 4.53
N VAL A 70 10.91 -4.82 3.68
CA VAL A 70 10.15 -6.06 3.97
C VAL A 70 11.11 -7.25 4.10
N ARG A 71 12.01 -7.43 3.14
CA ARG A 71 13.00 -8.50 3.16
C ARG A 71 13.92 -8.39 4.38
N GLN A 72 14.45 -7.20 4.65
CA GLN A 72 15.28 -6.93 5.80
C GLN A 72 14.59 -7.32 7.11
N VAL A 73 13.38 -6.84 7.34
CA VAL A 73 12.65 -7.08 8.59
C VAL A 73 12.22 -8.54 8.72
N CYS A 74 11.67 -9.11 7.65
CA CYS A 74 11.05 -10.44 7.71
C CYS A 74 12.08 -11.59 7.65
N LEU A 75 13.16 -11.42 6.87
CA LEU A 75 14.18 -12.46 6.65
C LEU A 75 15.45 -12.18 7.45
N ASP A 76 16.12 -11.03 7.17
CA ASP A 76 17.46 -10.78 7.71
C ASP A 76 17.44 -10.47 9.22
N ASP A 77 16.46 -9.67 9.67
CA ASP A 77 16.25 -9.35 11.09
C ASP A 77 15.45 -10.46 11.84
N GLY A 78 14.99 -11.51 11.15
CA GLY A 78 14.42 -12.72 11.72
C GLY A 78 12.99 -12.60 12.26
N LEU A 79 12.19 -11.61 11.83
CA LEU A 79 10.81 -11.46 12.29
C LEU A 79 9.99 -12.73 12.04
N LEU A 80 10.07 -13.28 10.83
CA LEU A 80 9.31 -14.47 10.42
C LEU A 80 9.65 -15.70 11.26
N ASP A 81 10.94 -15.89 11.57
CA ASP A 81 11.42 -17.03 12.36
C ASP A 81 11.03 -16.90 13.85
N ALA A 82 10.76 -15.68 14.33
CA ALA A 82 10.33 -15.41 15.70
C ALA A 82 8.80 -15.51 15.89
N MET A 83 8.02 -15.66 14.80
CA MET A 83 6.56 -15.78 14.85
C MET A 83 6.13 -17.16 15.34
N PRO A 84 5.03 -17.26 16.13
CA PRO A 84 4.47 -18.55 16.55
C PRO A 84 3.96 -19.36 15.36
N SER A 85 4.14 -20.69 15.40
CA SER A 85 3.47 -21.58 14.46
C SER A 85 1.95 -21.43 14.56
N GLY A 86 1.27 -21.38 13.42
CA GLY A 86 -0.17 -21.11 13.29
C GLY A 86 -0.52 -19.64 13.17
N SER A 87 0.44 -18.71 13.30
CA SER A 87 0.22 -17.28 13.08
C SER A 87 0.27 -16.89 11.59
N VAL A 88 -0.16 -15.65 11.29
CA VAL A 88 -0.20 -15.12 9.93
C VAL A 88 0.63 -13.85 9.80
N LEU A 89 1.56 -13.82 8.83
CA LEU A 89 2.25 -12.60 8.40
C LEU A 89 1.42 -11.87 7.34
N VAL A 90 1.09 -10.60 7.59
CA VAL A 90 0.32 -9.74 6.66
C VAL A 90 1.24 -8.65 6.11
N LEU A 91 1.35 -8.56 4.78
CA LEU A 91 2.23 -7.62 4.09
C LEU A 91 1.41 -6.51 3.41
N HIS A 92 1.44 -5.29 3.97
CA HIS A 92 0.77 -4.12 3.36
C HIS A 92 1.65 -3.33 2.40
N THR A 93 2.96 -3.46 2.53
CA THR A 93 3.92 -2.78 1.65
C THR A 93 3.71 -3.21 0.21
N THR A 94 3.59 -2.25 -0.71
CA THR A 94 3.64 -2.55 -2.15
C THR A 94 5.05 -2.96 -2.52
N GLY A 95 5.21 -4.16 -3.07
CA GLY A 95 6.50 -4.74 -3.41
C GLY A 95 6.39 -5.81 -4.50
N SER A 96 7.47 -6.58 -4.67
CA SER A 96 7.52 -7.69 -5.62
C SER A 96 6.62 -8.85 -5.16
N PRO A 97 5.81 -9.44 -6.06
CA PRO A 97 5.10 -10.68 -5.75
C PRO A 97 6.06 -11.82 -5.36
N ARG A 98 7.27 -11.84 -5.93
CA ARG A 98 8.29 -12.84 -5.58
C ARG A 98 8.77 -12.72 -4.13
N THR A 99 8.79 -11.52 -3.56
CA THR A 99 9.09 -11.35 -2.13
C THR A 99 8.02 -12.00 -1.26
N ALA A 100 6.75 -11.81 -1.59
CA ALA A 100 5.65 -12.46 -0.88
C ALA A 100 5.72 -14.00 -1.01
N GLU A 101 5.99 -14.51 -2.21
CA GLU A 101 6.16 -15.94 -2.47
C GLU A 101 7.34 -16.54 -1.70
N ALA A 102 8.50 -15.87 -1.69
CA ALA A 102 9.68 -16.32 -0.94
C ALA A 102 9.43 -16.34 0.58
N LEU A 103 8.71 -15.33 1.10
CA LEU A 103 8.28 -15.29 2.49
C LEU A 103 7.27 -16.42 2.81
N ALA A 104 6.36 -16.74 1.90
CA ALA A 104 5.43 -17.85 2.08
C ALA A 104 6.13 -19.21 2.09
N GLU A 105 7.15 -19.40 1.25
CA GLU A 105 7.97 -20.62 1.25
C GLU A 105 8.73 -20.76 2.57
N ARG A 106 9.38 -19.69 3.05
CA ARG A 106 10.07 -19.68 4.34
C ARG A 106 9.10 -19.88 5.50
N GLY A 107 7.95 -19.18 5.48
CA GLY A 107 6.92 -19.26 6.52
C GLY A 107 6.34 -20.66 6.67
N ARG A 108 6.18 -21.39 5.57
CA ARG A 108 5.69 -22.79 5.59
C ARG A 108 6.58 -23.68 6.46
N ALA A 109 7.89 -23.49 6.42
CA ALA A 109 8.81 -24.25 7.26
C ALA A 109 8.66 -23.93 8.76
N ALA A 110 8.25 -22.70 9.10
CA ALA A 110 7.99 -22.25 10.46
C ALA A 110 6.52 -22.46 10.91
N GLY A 111 5.65 -22.94 10.01
CA GLY A 111 4.21 -23.04 10.29
C GLY A 111 3.49 -21.68 10.29
N VAL A 112 4.05 -20.67 9.64
CA VAL A 112 3.49 -19.31 9.51
C VAL A 112 2.91 -19.14 8.12
N ALA A 113 1.63 -18.78 8.04
CA ALA A 113 1.01 -18.40 6.76
C ALA A 113 1.39 -16.96 6.37
N VAL A 114 1.42 -16.69 5.06
CA VAL A 114 1.73 -15.35 4.54
C VAL A 114 0.59 -14.86 3.67
N VAL A 115 0.09 -13.67 3.97
CA VAL A 115 -0.94 -12.95 3.18
C VAL A 115 -0.33 -11.64 2.70
N ASP A 116 -0.16 -11.49 1.40
CA ASP A 116 0.16 -10.20 0.81
C ASP A 116 -1.14 -9.41 0.63
N ALA A 117 -1.22 -8.26 1.29
CA ALA A 117 -2.45 -7.50 1.45
C ALA A 117 -2.22 -5.99 1.17
N PRO A 118 -1.63 -5.61 0.03
CA PRO A 118 -1.42 -4.21 -0.29
C PRO A 118 -2.74 -3.44 -0.33
N VAL A 119 -2.65 -2.15 0.00
CA VAL A 119 -3.83 -1.29 0.14
C VAL A 119 -3.97 -0.30 -1.03
N SER A 120 -5.20 0.08 -1.34
CA SER A 120 -5.53 1.15 -2.29
C SER A 120 -6.37 2.22 -1.60
N GLY A 121 -5.79 3.40 -1.43
CA GLY A 121 -6.29 4.55 -0.68
C GLY A 121 -5.18 5.19 0.12
N GLY A 122 -5.50 6.27 0.84
CA GLY A 122 -4.58 7.04 1.66
C GLY A 122 -4.80 6.86 3.17
N PRO A 123 -4.00 7.57 3.99
CA PRO A 123 -4.16 7.52 5.46
C PRO A 123 -5.55 7.93 5.93
N HIS A 124 -6.23 8.84 5.21
CA HIS A 124 -7.59 9.27 5.52
C HIS A 124 -8.63 8.18 5.27
N ASP A 125 -8.46 7.36 4.20
CA ASP A 125 -9.34 6.23 3.92
C ASP A 125 -9.17 5.14 5.01
N ILE A 126 -7.92 4.92 5.48
CA ILE A 126 -7.64 4.01 6.59
C ILE A 126 -8.31 4.50 7.88
N ALA A 127 -8.17 5.79 8.21
CA ALA A 127 -8.79 6.38 9.39
C ALA A 127 -10.32 6.30 9.33
N ALA A 128 -10.92 6.40 8.13
CA ALA A 128 -12.34 6.21 7.89
C ALA A 128 -12.78 4.73 7.90
N GLY A 129 -11.86 3.76 7.83
CA GLY A 129 -12.17 2.34 7.72
C GLY A 129 -12.58 1.89 6.31
N THR A 130 -12.24 2.66 5.29
CA THR A 130 -12.72 2.48 3.90
C THR A 130 -11.60 2.21 2.89
N VAL A 131 -10.36 1.97 3.35
CA VAL A 131 -9.28 1.62 2.43
C VAL A 131 -9.56 0.25 1.80
N THR A 132 -9.29 0.09 0.50
CA THR A 132 -9.42 -1.21 -0.16
C THR A 132 -8.19 -2.06 0.08
N VAL A 133 -8.38 -3.34 0.42
CA VAL A 133 -7.31 -4.35 0.53
C VAL A 133 -7.45 -5.38 -0.58
N PHE A 134 -6.34 -5.66 -1.28
CA PHE A 134 -6.20 -6.79 -2.20
C PHE A 134 -5.42 -7.90 -1.50
N ALA A 135 -6.10 -8.93 -1.01
CA ALA A 135 -5.48 -10.01 -0.24
C ALA A 135 -5.13 -11.20 -1.15
N GLY A 136 -3.84 -11.55 -1.22
CA GLY A 136 -3.34 -12.78 -1.82
C GLY A 136 -2.86 -13.74 -0.74
N GLY A 137 -3.24 -15.02 -0.83
CA GLY A 137 -2.86 -16.03 0.16
C GLY A 137 -3.82 -17.21 0.16
N ASP A 138 -3.50 -18.21 0.95
CA ASP A 138 -4.41 -19.32 1.18
C ASP A 138 -5.75 -18.83 1.76
N GLU A 139 -6.86 -19.41 1.32
CA GLU A 139 -8.21 -18.97 1.71
C GLU A 139 -8.42 -18.98 3.22
N ASP A 140 -7.90 -19.99 3.91
CA ASP A 140 -8.01 -20.12 5.37
C ASP A 140 -7.18 -19.02 6.07
N ALA A 141 -5.99 -18.72 5.58
CA ALA A 141 -5.14 -17.64 6.11
C ALA A 141 -5.80 -16.26 5.92
N VAL A 142 -6.33 -15.98 4.72
CA VAL A 142 -7.05 -14.74 4.44
C VAL A 142 -8.30 -14.62 5.32
N ARG A 143 -9.04 -15.72 5.50
CA ARG A 143 -10.22 -15.78 6.38
C ARG A 143 -9.86 -15.50 7.83
N ALA A 144 -8.74 -16.06 8.32
CA ALA A 144 -8.28 -15.87 9.69
C ALA A 144 -7.95 -14.38 10.00
N VAL A 145 -7.35 -13.65 9.04
CA VAL A 145 -6.97 -12.24 9.24
C VAL A 145 -8.04 -11.25 8.78
N ARG A 146 -9.13 -11.70 8.14
CA ARG A 146 -10.21 -10.81 7.69
C ARG A 146 -10.78 -9.91 8.80
N PRO A 147 -11.05 -10.39 10.04
CA PRO A 147 -11.53 -9.54 11.13
C PRO A 147 -10.55 -8.42 11.48
N LEU A 148 -9.23 -8.70 11.44
CA LEU A 148 -8.17 -7.72 11.63
C LEU A 148 -8.19 -6.67 10.49
N LEU A 149 -8.20 -7.12 9.24
CA LEU A 149 -8.20 -6.26 8.06
C LEU A 149 -9.44 -5.35 8.01
N SER A 150 -10.60 -5.89 8.35
CA SER A 150 -11.88 -5.16 8.37
C SER A 150 -11.96 -4.08 9.46
N SER A 151 -11.00 -4.03 10.39
CA SER A 151 -10.91 -2.92 11.35
C SER A 151 -10.62 -1.58 10.69
N TYR A 152 -9.94 -1.58 9.53
CA TYR A 152 -9.55 -0.35 8.81
C TYR A 152 -9.82 -0.39 7.31
N ALA A 153 -10.37 -1.48 6.77
CA ALA A 153 -10.55 -1.68 5.33
C ALA A 153 -11.94 -2.20 4.97
N GLU A 154 -12.51 -1.59 3.93
CA GLU A 154 -13.73 -2.03 3.25
C GLU A 154 -13.66 -1.55 1.79
N PRO A 155 -13.66 -2.43 0.78
CA PRO A 155 -13.72 -3.90 0.88
C PRO A 155 -12.35 -4.57 1.14
N VAL A 156 -12.37 -5.77 1.73
CA VAL A 156 -11.25 -6.72 1.75
C VAL A 156 -11.51 -7.79 0.70
N LEU A 157 -10.74 -7.76 -0.39
CA LEU A 157 -10.92 -8.62 -1.56
C LEU A 157 -9.87 -9.73 -1.57
N HIS A 158 -10.28 -11.00 -1.49
CA HIS A 158 -9.39 -12.12 -1.76
C HIS A 158 -9.24 -12.27 -3.28
N VAL A 159 -8.02 -12.09 -3.79
CA VAL A 159 -7.74 -11.97 -5.24
C VAL A 159 -6.93 -13.14 -5.81
N GLY A 160 -6.63 -14.15 -5.00
CA GLY A 160 -5.93 -15.36 -5.43
C GLY A 160 -4.86 -15.84 -4.45
N PRO A 161 -3.96 -16.75 -4.86
CA PRO A 161 -2.87 -17.24 -4.02
C PRO A 161 -1.87 -16.14 -3.65
N THR A 162 -0.92 -16.45 -2.75
CA THR A 162 0.14 -15.51 -2.33
C THR A 162 0.85 -14.89 -3.55
N GLY A 163 1.07 -13.59 -3.51
CA GLY A 163 1.58 -12.77 -4.60
C GLY A 163 0.50 -12.11 -5.46
N SER A 164 -0.73 -12.65 -5.49
CA SER A 164 -1.82 -12.09 -6.30
C SER A 164 -2.26 -10.71 -5.84
N GLY A 165 -2.22 -10.42 -4.54
CA GLY A 165 -2.49 -9.09 -4.00
C GLY A 165 -1.52 -8.05 -4.55
N GLN A 166 -0.21 -8.38 -4.56
CA GLN A 166 0.82 -7.53 -5.15
C GLN A 166 0.59 -7.33 -6.65
N LEU A 167 0.31 -8.39 -7.43
CA LEU A 167 0.04 -8.28 -8.86
C LEU A 167 -1.14 -7.35 -9.15
N VAL A 168 -2.27 -7.53 -8.45
CA VAL A 168 -3.44 -6.66 -8.61
C VAL A 168 -3.11 -5.21 -8.22
N LYS A 169 -2.36 -5.01 -7.12
CA LYS A 169 -1.91 -3.68 -6.70
C LYS A 169 -1.01 -3.01 -7.73
N LEU A 170 -0.07 -3.75 -8.32
CA LEU A 170 0.83 -3.23 -9.35
C LEU A 170 0.05 -2.77 -10.59
N VAL A 171 -0.93 -3.57 -11.06
CA VAL A 171 -1.82 -3.17 -12.17
C VAL A 171 -2.65 -1.95 -11.80
N ASN A 172 -3.24 -1.92 -10.58
CA ASN A 172 -4.00 -0.77 -10.08
C ASN A 172 -3.16 0.51 -10.09
N ASN A 173 -1.91 0.44 -9.61
CA ASN A 173 -1.05 1.62 -9.51
C ASN A 173 -0.55 2.09 -10.87
N THR A 174 -0.27 1.17 -11.80
CA THR A 174 0.04 1.51 -13.19
C THR A 174 -1.14 2.23 -13.85
N LEU A 175 -2.36 1.73 -13.68
CA LEU A 175 -3.56 2.37 -14.21
C LEU A 175 -3.79 3.75 -13.57
N PHE A 176 -3.60 3.88 -12.26
CA PHE A 176 -3.72 5.16 -11.57
C PHE A 176 -2.68 6.19 -12.06
N ALA A 177 -1.42 5.76 -12.22
CA ALA A 177 -0.34 6.60 -12.76
C ALA A 177 -0.64 7.03 -14.22
N ALA A 178 -1.11 6.10 -15.05
CA ALA A 178 -1.53 6.41 -16.42
C ALA A 178 -2.70 7.42 -16.44
N GLN A 179 -3.69 7.26 -15.56
CA GLN A 179 -4.79 8.22 -15.46
C GLN A 179 -4.32 9.62 -15.06
N ILE A 180 -3.30 9.74 -14.20
CA ILE A 180 -2.68 11.04 -13.88
C ILE A 180 -2.07 11.64 -15.14
N GLY A 181 -1.33 10.87 -15.91
CA GLY A 181 -0.75 11.32 -17.19
C GLY A 181 -1.81 11.75 -18.21
N ILE A 182 -2.90 10.96 -18.33
CA ILE A 182 -4.04 11.31 -19.19
C ILE A 182 -4.65 12.66 -18.78
N VAL A 183 -4.84 12.90 -17.48
CA VAL A 183 -5.39 14.18 -16.99
C VAL A 183 -4.42 15.34 -17.26
N ALA A 184 -3.12 15.14 -17.06
CA ALA A 184 -2.11 16.15 -17.39
C ALA A 184 -2.13 16.52 -18.89
N GLU A 185 -2.26 15.54 -19.79
CA GLU A 185 -2.41 15.81 -21.23
C GLU A 185 -3.76 16.47 -21.57
N ALA A 186 -4.83 16.11 -20.88
CA ALA A 186 -6.13 16.75 -21.07
C ALA A 186 -6.10 18.24 -20.66
N VAL A 187 -5.37 18.61 -19.60
CA VAL A 187 -5.14 20.02 -19.21
C VAL A 187 -4.38 20.75 -20.32
N ARG A 188 -3.31 20.17 -20.85
CA ARG A 188 -2.55 20.78 -21.99
C ARG A 188 -3.43 20.95 -23.24
N LEU A 189 -4.29 19.98 -23.52
CA LEU A 189 -5.24 20.08 -24.64
C LEU A 189 -6.23 21.22 -24.41
N ALA A 190 -6.80 21.35 -23.23
CA ALA A 190 -7.73 22.39 -22.86
C ALA A 190 -7.12 23.80 -23.03
N GLU A 191 -5.89 24.00 -22.55
CA GLU A 191 -5.14 25.24 -22.71
C GLU A 191 -5.01 25.63 -24.20
N ARG A 192 -4.67 24.66 -25.09
CA ARG A 192 -4.62 24.89 -26.55
C ARG A 192 -5.98 25.23 -27.16
N LEU A 193 -7.08 24.78 -26.55
CA LEU A 193 -8.45 25.09 -26.95
C LEU A 193 -9.00 26.37 -26.30
N GLY A 194 -8.21 27.05 -25.46
CA GLY A 194 -8.62 28.28 -24.78
C GLY A 194 -9.48 28.04 -23.53
N VAL A 195 -9.44 26.85 -22.94
CA VAL A 195 -10.14 26.53 -21.69
C VAL A 195 -9.14 26.49 -20.54
N ASP A 196 -9.38 27.29 -19.51
CA ASP A 196 -8.53 27.34 -18.31
C ASP A 196 -8.56 26.02 -17.52
N GLU A 197 -7.43 25.62 -16.92
CA GLU A 197 -7.31 24.44 -16.09
C GLU A 197 -8.36 24.40 -14.98
N SER A 198 -8.60 25.52 -14.30
CA SER A 198 -9.60 25.59 -13.22
C SER A 198 -11.02 25.28 -13.69
N THR A 199 -11.39 25.80 -14.87
CA THR A 199 -12.70 25.53 -15.50
C THR A 199 -12.80 24.06 -15.92
N LEU A 200 -11.74 23.50 -16.52
CA LEU A 200 -11.68 22.11 -16.91
C LEU A 200 -11.85 21.16 -15.70
N LEU A 201 -11.04 21.39 -14.65
CA LEU A 201 -11.04 20.56 -13.44
C LEU A 201 -12.36 20.66 -12.65
N ALA A 202 -13.08 21.77 -12.74
CA ALA A 202 -14.42 21.90 -12.17
C ALA A 202 -15.49 21.11 -12.96
N ALA A 203 -15.34 21.01 -14.28
CA ALA A 203 -16.34 20.39 -15.15
C ALA A 203 -16.15 18.88 -15.34
N LEU A 204 -14.93 18.41 -15.59
CA LEU A 204 -14.67 17.03 -15.97
C LEU A 204 -15.08 15.96 -14.94
N PRO A 205 -15.03 16.19 -13.61
CA PRO A 205 -15.53 15.21 -12.64
C PRO A 205 -17.00 14.84 -12.82
N HIS A 206 -17.80 15.68 -13.49
CA HIS A 206 -19.22 15.47 -13.78
C HIS A 206 -19.47 14.82 -15.15
N GLY A 207 -18.42 14.68 -15.97
CA GLY A 207 -18.52 14.09 -17.31
C GLY A 207 -18.16 12.60 -17.34
N SER A 208 -18.41 11.97 -18.49
CA SER A 208 -18.08 10.56 -18.73
C SER A 208 -16.57 10.26 -18.73
N GLY A 209 -15.72 11.28 -18.84
CA GLY A 209 -14.27 11.17 -18.72
C GLY A 209 -13.75 11.12 -17.28
N THR A 210 -14.63 11.04 -16.27
CA THR A 210 -14.24 11.03 -14.86
C THR A 210 -13.42 9.79 -14.49
N SER A 211 -12.53 9.98 -13.53
CA SER A 211 -11.76 8.90 -12.87
C SER A 211 -11.41 9.31 -11.44
N ARG A 212 -10.98 8.34 -10.61
CA ARG A 212 -10.49 8.67 -9.25
C ARG A 212 -9.29 9.60 -9.28
N ALA A 213 -8.39 9.43 -10.27
CA ALA A 213 -7.23 10.32 -10.46
C ALA A 213 -7.70 11.75 -10.81
N LEU A 214 -8.62 11.90 -11.76
CA LEU A 214 -9.19 13.20 -12.12
C LEU A 214 -9.84 13.88 -10.90
N SER A 215 -10.65 13.14 -10.14
CA SER A 215 -11.32 13.68 -8.94
C SER A 215 -10.31 14.15 -7.90
N ALA A 216 -9.22 13.40 -7.69
CA ALA A 216 -8.15 13.77 -6.77
C ALA A 216 -7.38 15.01 -7.24
N ILE A 217 -7.08 15.10 -8.55
CA ILE A 217 -6.43 16.27 -9.17
C ILE A 217 -7.34 17.50 -9.06
N ALA A 218 -8.63 17.34 -9.35
CA ALA A 218 -9.60 18.44 -9.23
C ALA A 218 -9.70 18.96 -7.78
N ALA A 219 -9.69 18.07 -6.79
CA ALA A 219 -9.67 18.44 -5.37
C ALA A 219 -8.36 19.16 -4.97
N ALA A 220 -7.23 18.84 -5.59
CA ALA A 220 -5.96 19.55 -5.40
C ALA A 220 -5.91 20.92 -6.12
N GLY A 221 -6.83 21.16 -7.05
CA GLY A 221 -6.97 22.40 -7.81
C GLY A 221 -5.95 22.60 -8.94
N SER A 222 -5.02 21.66 -9.13
CA SER A 222 -4.03 21.69 -10.22
C SER A 222 -3.39 20.32 -10.40
N ALA A 223 -3.15 19.92 -11.65
CA ALA A 223 -2.43 18.69 -12.00
C ALA A 223 -0.99 18.73 -11.46
N ASP A 224 -0.27 19.82 -11.63
CA ASP A 224 1.12 19.96 -11.17
C ASP A 224 1.24 19.88 -9.64
N ARG A 225 0.32 20.54 -8.92
CA ARG A 225 0.28 20.45 -7.46
C ARG A 225 0.05 19.01 -6.99
N PHE A 226 -0.86 18.30 -7.63
CA PHE A 226 -1.14 16.90 -7.30
C PHE A 226 0.06 16.01 -7.58
N ILE A 227 0.65 16.11 -8.78
CA ILE A 227 1.84 15.34 -9.20
C ILE A 227 3.00 15.57 -8.23
N SER A 228 3.27 16.83 -7.86
CA SER A 228 4.34 17.18 -6.90
C SER A 228 4.09 16.54 -5.51
N ALA A 229 2.83 16.43 -5.09
CA ALA A 229 2.49 15.87 -3.78
C ALA A 229 2.58 14.33 -3.72
N VAL A 230 2.35 13.63 -4.84
CA VAL A 230 2.24 12.17 -4.88
C VAL A 230 3.34 11.48 -5.69
N GLY A 231 4.14 12.24 -6.44
CA GLY A 231 5.08 11.72 -7.44
C GLY A 231 6.12 10.74 -6.88
N GLU A 232 6.64 10.97 -5.67
CA GLU A 232 7.58 10.05 -5.01
C GLU A 232 6.95 8.66 -4.79
N PHE A 233 5.72 8.62 -4.28
CA PHE A 233 5.04 7.35 -3.99
C PHE A 233 4.65 6.62 -5.27
N ILE A 234 4.12 7.34 -6.25
CA ILE A 234 3.71 6.78 -7.54
C ILE A 234 4.94 6.32 -8.32
N GLY A 235 6.00 7.11 -8.35
CA GLY A 235 7.26 6.78 -9.02
C GLY A 235 7.89 5.50 -8.47
N LYS A 236 7.90 5.32 -7.14
CA LYS A 236 8.35 4.09 -6.50
C LYS A 236 7.52 2.88 -6.98
N ASP A 237 6.19 2.99 -6.94
CA ASP A 237 5.32 1.88 -7.32
C ASP A 237 5.43 1.55 -8.82
N VAL A 238 5.56 2.56 -9.69
CA VAL A 238 5.83 2.38 -11.12
C VAL A 238 7.18 1.68 -11.35
N ALA A 239 8.22 2.02 -10.59
CA ALA A 239 9.50 1.34 -10.70
C ALA A 239 9.40 -0.15 -10.37
N VAL A 240 8.63 -0.52 -9.32
CA VAL A 240 8.37 -1.93 -8.97
C VAL A 240 7.61 -2.64 -10.10
N VAL A 241 6.60 -2.00 -10.70
CA VAL A 241 5.86 -2.58 -11.84
C VAL A 241 6.80 -2.84 -13.02
N ARG A 242 7.58 -1.82 -13.42
CA ARG A 242 8.53 -1.94 -14.54
C ARG A 242 9.53 -3.06 -14.30
N ALA A 243 10.10 -3.16 -13.11
CA ALA A 243 11.01 -4.23 -12.75
C ALA A 243 10.33 -5.61 -12.84
N THR A 244 9.13 -5.75 -12.26
CA THR A 244 8.38 -7.02 -12.27
C THR A 244 8.04 -7.47 -13.70
N VAL A 245 7.58 -6.55 -14.57
CA VAL A 245 7.23 -6.88 -15.95
C VAL A 245 8.47 -7.20 -16.79
N ALA A 246 9.59 -6.49 -16.57
CA ALA A 246 10.87 -6.77 -17.25
C ALA A 246 11.40 -8.17 -16.90
N GLU A 247 11.26 -8.62 -15.66
CA GLU A 247 11.60 -9.99 -15.24
C GLU A 247 10.77 -11.07 -15.95
N LEU A 248 9.57 -10.72 -16.43
CA LEU A 248 8.69 -11.58 -17.24
C LEU A 248 8.95 -11.44 -18.74
N GLY A 249 9.96 -10.65 -19.15
CA GLY A 249 10.32 -10.44 -20.55
C GLY A 249 9.40 -9.49 -21.31
N GLY A 250 8.65 -8.62 -20.62
CA GLY A 250 7.72 -7.66 -21.20
C GLY A 250 8.00 -6.21 -20.82
N GLY A 251 7.06 -5.32 -21.17
CA GLY A 251 7.04 -3.90 -20.81
C GLY A 251 5.59 -3.44 -20.58
N LEU A 252 5.39 -2.18 -20.18
CA LEU A 252 4.04 -1.65 -19.92
C LEU A 252 3.26 -1.31 -21.20
N GLY A 253 3.90 -1.40 -22.38
CA GLY A 253 3.27 -1.06 -23.66
C GLY A 253 2.81 0.40 -23.69
N LEU A 254 1.63 0.67 -24.21
CA LEU A 254 1.08 2.03 -24.31
C LEU A 254 0.93 2.74 -22.94
N LEU A 255 0.86 1.99 -21.84
CA LEU A 255 0.77 2.60 -20.52
C LEU A 255 2.06 3.32 -20.12
N ASP A 256 3.22 2.92 -20.65
CA ASP A 256 4.51 3.49 -20.29
C ASP A 256 4.62 4.97 -20.70
N ASP A 257 4.25 5.27 -21.94
CA ASP A 257 4.27 6.65 -22.46
C ASP A 257 3.33 7.58 -21.66
N VAL A 258 2.16 7.06 -21.30
CA VAL A 258 1.16 7.82 -20.56
C VAL A 258 1.56 8.02 -19.09
N VAL A 259 2.18 7.00 -18.48
CA VAL A 259 2.75 7.10 -17.13
C VAL A 259 3.85 8.16 -17.10
N ASP A 260 4.75 8.16 -18.08
CA ASP A 260 5.84 9.14 -18.16
C ASP A 260 5.32 10.57 -18.37
N ALA A 261 4.21 10.74 -19.12
CA ALA A 261 3.57 12.05 -19.29
C ALA A 261 3.07 12.65 -17.95
N GLY A 262 2.77 11.81 -16.97
CA GLY A 262 2.32 12.22 -15.62
C GLY A 262 3.42 12.33 -14.58
N LEU A 263 4.59 11.73 -14.82
CA LEU A 263 5.71 11.74 -13.86
C LEU A 263 6.82 12.71 -14.23
N THR A 264 6.91 13.16 -15.50
CA THR A 264 7.93 14.10 -15.97
C THR A 264 7.56 15.54 -15.59
N ASP A 265 8.49 16.21 -14.95
CA ASP A 265 8.35 17.62 -14.54
C ASP A 265 8.10 18.51 -15.78
N ARG A 266 7.13 19.45 -15.70
CA ARG A 266 6.79 20.41 -16.78
C ARG A 266 7.97 21.30 -17.23
N GLN A 267 9.04 21.39 -16.43
CA GLN A 267 10.17 22.28 -16.70
C GLN A 267 11.23 21.68 -17.66
N ALA A 268 11.05 20.43 -18.11
CA ALA A 268 12.04 19.74 -18.94
C ALA A 268 11.64 19.59 -20.42
N ARG A 269 10.59 20.27 -20.90
CA ARG A 269 10.18 20.27 -22.33
C ARG A 269 10.00 21.65 -22.89
#